data_4f5d04183e1b7fcd6f49e63fbd8a012e
#
_entry.id   4f5d04183e1b7fcd6f49e63fbd8a012e
#
_cell.length_a   1.000
_cell.length_b   1.000
_cell.length_c   1.000
_cell.angle_alpha   90.00
_cell.angle_beta   90.00
_cell.angle_gamma   90.00
#
_symmetry.space_group_name_H-M   'P 1'
#
loop_
_entity.id
_entity.type
_entity.pdbx_description
1 polymer ?
#
loop_
_entity_poly.entity_id
_entity_poly.type
_entity_poly.pdbx_seq_one_letter_code
_entity_poly.pdbx_strand_id
1 'polypeptide(L)'
;MLKLPRPHLSISQINLWESDPSAYMKRYFLNIEEEPAPIMEFGKQFATDIEDYSKGVQREYNFPPNFLNNIKLYERVEHKLEHNFGDFIFIGYIDNASEDFNIIRDFKTGTAAWTQQRLENSLQMKAYSYILFQQEGILPTCFIDFYKTKMKGNKIEWTDVHETYQHTFTMLDLAQTEIRIRKAAHEIAAAYQLHCDNDLNNIIAKYVEFDNAIKYATEQRDKYRSLIEKALQNERYINLIDNKIVSYSTYQKKSYTYSKELLEREELLAAQKRQEVEYGVAQEQSKTISLITVRDVK
;
A
#
# COMPACT_ATOMS: atom_id res chain seq x y z
N MET A 1 -13.68 -7.57 -1.58
CA MET A 1 -12.69 -6.80 -2.36
C MET A 1 -11.46 -6.57 -1.50
N LEU A 2 -10.28 -6.93 -1.96
CA LEU A 2 -9.01 -6.66 -1.25
C LEU A 2 -8.80 -5.14 -1.13
N LYS A 3 -8.27 -4.70 0.01
CA LYS A 3 -7.86 -3.30 0.20
C LYS A 3 -6.47 -3.14 -0.38
N LEU A 4 -6.40 -2.60 -1.58
CA LEU A 4 -5.14 -2.31 -2.28
C LEU A 4 -4.83 -0.80 -2.23
N PRO A 5 -3.56 -0.38 -2.37
CA PRO A 5 -3.18 1.03 -2.38
C PRO A 5 -3.66 1.78 -3.64
N ARG A 6 -4.03 1.04 -4.69
CA ARG A 6 -4.61 1.54 -5.94
C ARG A 6 -5.88 0.76 -6.27
N PRO A 7 -6.81 1.31 -7.08
CA PRO A 7 -8.07 0.63 -7.42
C PRO A 7 -7.89 -0.67 -8.19
N HIS A 8 -6.72 -0.87 -8.79
CA HIS A 8 -6.37 -2.05 -9.58
C HIS A 8 -4.91 -2.45 -9.38
N LEU A 9 -4.60 -3.67 -9.74
CA LEU A 9 -3.25 -4.21 -9.81
C LEU A 9 -2.78 -4.29 -11.27
N SER A 10 -1.48 -4.17 -11.51
CA SER A 10 -0.85 -4.29 -12.82
C SER A 10 0.44 -5.11 -12.74
N ILE A 11 0.95 -5.55 -13.89
CA ILE A 11 2.22 -6.29 -13.95
C ILE A 11 3.39 -5.49 -13.38
N SER A 12 3.46 -4.19 -13.69
CA SER A 12 4.54 -3.34 -13.15
C SER A 12 4.49 -3.25 -11.63
N GLN A 13 3.30 -3.24 -11.04
CA GLN A 13 3.12 -3.27 -9.59
C GLN A 13 3.56 -4.61 -9.00
N ILE A 14 3.19 -5.74 -9.61
CA ILE A 14 3.59 -7.07 -9.15
C ILE A 14 5.11 -7.24 -9.26
N ASN A 15 5.70 -6.90 -10.39
CA ASN A 15 7.14 -7.00 -10.59
C ASN A 15 7.92 -6.15 -9.58
N LEU A 16 7.45 -4.93 -9.29
CA LEU A 16 8.08 -4.07 -8.28
C LEU A 16 7.93 -4.66 -6.88
N TRP A 17 6.75 -5.18 -6.53
CA TRP A 17 6.53 -5.85 -5.25
C TRP A 17 7.45 -7.04 -5.05
N GLU A 18 7.57 -7.91 -6.04
CA GLU A 18 8.40 -9.12 -5.97
C GLU A 18 9.91 -8.82 -5.96
N SER A 19 10.35 -7.76 -6.66
CA SER A 19 11.76 -7.40 -6.75
C SER A 19 12.24 -6.50 -5.63
N ASP A 20 11.42 -5.53 -5.22
CA ASP A 20 11.71 -4.56 -4.16
C ASP A 20 10.44 -4.09 -3.46
N PRO A 21 9.97 -4.83 -2.44
CA PRO A 21 8.80 -4.43 -1.67
C PRO A 21 8.93 -3.05 -1.01
N SER A 22 10.17 -2.64 -0.67
CA SER A 22 10.42 -1.34 -0.05
C SER A 22 10.17 -0.19 -1.03
N ALA A 23 10.67 -0.31 -2.26
CA ALA A 23 10.38 0.66 -3.33
C ALA A 23 8.89 0.67 -3.68
N TYR A 24 8.23 -0.49 -3.69
CA TYR A 24 6.78 -0.57 -3.87
C TYR A 24 6.03 0.23 -2.80
N MET A 25 6.36 0.02 -1.52
CA MET A 25 5.73 0.73 -0.40
C MET A 25 5.97 2.25 -0.48
N LYS A 26 7.19 2.68 -0.76
CA LYS A 26 7.49 4.11 -0.97
C LYS A 26 6.58 4.70 -2.04
N ARG A 27 6.49 4.05 -3.19
CA ARG A 27 5.74 4.56 -4.35
C ARG A 27 4.24 4.54 -4.16
N TYR A 28 3.68 3.43 -3.63
CA TYR A 28 2.23 3.20 -3.63
C TYR A 28 1.57 3.40 -2.27
N PHE A 29 2.28 3.23 -1.15
CA PHE A 29 1.73 3.49 0.19
C PHE A 29 1.95 4.94 0.61
N LEU A 30 3.17 5.46 0.35
CA LEU A 30 3.57 6.81 0.74
C LEU A 30 3.40 7.85 -0.36
N ASN A 31 3.07 7.43 -1.60
CA ASN A 31 2.97 8.28 -2.80
C ASN A 31 4.26 9.08 -3.09
N ILE A 32 5.43 8.50 -2.80
CA ILE A 32 6.72 9.09 -3.12
C ILE A 32 7.08 8.67 -4.54
N GLU A 33 7.10 9.61 -5.46
CA GLU A 33 7.52 9.38 -6.85
C GLU A 33 9.02 9.55 -6.96
N GLU A 34 9.68 8.58 -7.58
CA GLU A 34 11.09 8.68 -7.99
C GLU A 34 11.16 9.14 -9.43
N GLU A 35 12.15 9.96 -9.75
CA GLU A 35 12.39 10.35 -11.14
C GLU A 35 12.69 9.11 -11.99
N PRO A 36 12.00 8.93 -13.12
CA PRO A 36 12.24 7.76 -13.97
C PRO A 36 13.64 7.81 -14.56
N ALA A 37 14.29 6.66 -14.64
CA ALA A 37 15.58 6.57 -15.31
C ALA A 37 15.44 6.99 -16.81
N PRO A 38 16.43 7.66 -17.40
CA PRO A 38 16.36 8.14 -18.80
C PRO A 38 15.99 7.06 -19.81
N ILE A 39 16.44 5.81 -19.57
CA ILE A 39 16.08 4.67 -20.43
C ILE A 39 14.59 4.30 -20.35
N MET A 40 13.94 4.53 -19.21
CA MET A 40 12.49 4.30 -19.05
C MET A 40 11.70 5.39 -19.77
N GLU A 41 12.15 6.64 -19.72
CA GLU A 41 11.53 7.74 -20.47
C GLU A 41 11.66 7.53 -21.97
N PHE A 42 12.84 7.08 -22.42
CA PHE A 42 13.06 6.75 -23.81
C PHE A 42 12.13 5.63 -24.31
N GLY A 43 11.95 4.59 -23.52
CA GLY A 43 11.00 3.51 -23.82
C GLY A 43 9.55 3.97 -23.85
N LYS A 44 9.13 4.84 -22.91
CA LYS A 44 7.80 5.43 -22.92
C LYS A 44 7.55 6.30 -24.14
N GLN A 45 8.54 7.14 -24.53
CA GLN A 45 8.43 7.95 -25.73
C GLN A 45 8.26 7.07 -26.97
N PHE A 46 8.99 5.97 -27.07
CA PHE A 46 8.85 5.02 -28.18
C PHE A 46 7.44 4.40 -28.23
N ALA A 47 6.88 3.98 -27.10
CA ALA A 47 5.50 3.49 -27.05
C ALA A 47 4.50 4.55 -27.49
N THR A 48 4.65 5.79 -27.01
CA THR A 48 3.82 6.93 -27.46
C THR A 48 3.97 7.20 -28.95
N ASP A 49 5.18 7.09 -29.50
CA ASP A 49 5.42 7.27 -30.94
C ASP A 49 4.68 6.22 -31.78
N ILE A 50 4.66 4.96 -31.33
CA ILE A 50 3.90 3.87 -31.98
C ILE A 50 2.40 4.14 -31.91
N GLU A 51 1.89 4.53 -30.76
CA GLU A 51 0.48 4.81 -30.54
C GLU A 51 0.01 5.98 -31.45
N ASP A 52 0.73 7.10 -31.44
CA ASP A 52 0.41 8.26 -32.26
C ASP A 52 0.49 7.97 -33.75
N TYR A 53 1.51 7.23 -34.18
CA TYR A 53 1.65 6.78 -35.56
C TYR A 53 0.43 5.94 -35.99
N SER A 54 0.04 5.00 -35.16
CA SER A 54 -1.11 4.12 -35.43
C SER A 54 -2.44 4.87 -35.49
N LYS A 55 -2.56 5.99 -34.75
CA LYS A 55 -3.71 6.89 -34.78
C LYS A 55 -3.66 7.91 -35.94
N GLY A 56 -2.61 7.90 -36.76
CA GLY A 56 -2.43 8.82 -37.88
C GLY A 56 -2.08 10.24 -37.46
N VAL A 57 -1.56 10.45 -36.26
CA VAL A 57 -1.08 11.77 -35.82
C VAL A 57 0.10 12.21 -36.68
N GLN A 58 0.02 13.43 -37.23
CA GLN A 58 1.07 13.93 -38.12
C GLN A 58 2.14 14.67 -37.30
N ARG A 59 3.27 14.02 -37.08
CA ARG A 59 4.46 14.57 -36.42
C ARG A 59 5.72 13.77 -36.79
N GLU A 60 6.86 14.25 -36.41
CA GLU A 60 8.10 13.50 -36.52
C GLU A 60 8.18 12.44 -35.38
N TYR A 61 8.58 11.24 -35.74
CA TYR A 61 8.68 10.10 -34.83
C TYR A 61 10.14 9.67 -34.68
N ASN A 62 10.52 9.34 -33.46
CA ASN A 62 11.85 8.81 -33.17
C ASN A 62 11.86 7.26 -33.22
N PHE A 63 11.60 6.71 -34.40
CA PHE A 63 11.63 5.26 -34.57
C PHE A 63 13.05 4.72 -34.75
N PRO A 64 13.28 3.43 -34.37
CA PRO A 64 14.50 2.70 -34.74
C PRO A 64 14.65 2.64 -36.27
N PRO A 65 15.89 2.51 -36.80
CA PRO A 65 16.10 2.32 -38.21
C PRO A 65 15.28 1.15 -38.75
N ASN A 66 14.63 1.35 -39.90
CA ASN A 66 13.79 0.36 -40.56
C ASN A 66 12.60 -0.21 -39.72
N PHE A 67 12.18 0.47 -38.64
CA PHE A 67 11.10 -0.01 -37.78
C PHE A 67 9.86 -0.42 -38.58
N LEU A 68 9.32 0.48 -39.40
CA LEU A 68 8.10 0.25 -40.18
C LEU A 68 8.27 -0.82 -41.29
N ASN A 69 9.50 -1.12 -41.69
CA ASN A 69 9.78 -2.18 -42.66
C ASN A 69 9.93 -3.54 -42.00
N ASN A 70 10.34 -3.58 -40.75
CA ASN A 70 10.65 -4.80 -40.03
C ASN A 70 9.46 -5.36 -39.25
N ILE A 71 8.43 -4.55 -39.02
CA ILE A 71 7.28 -4.93 -38.22
C ILE A 71 5.97 -4.59 -38.92
N LYS A 72 5.04 -5.55 -38.84
CA LYS A 72 3.64 -5.29 -39.12
C LYS A 72 2.94 -4.83 -37.84
N LEU A 73 2.50 -3.57 -37.80
CA LEU A 73 1.58 -3.12 -36.78
C LEU A 73 0.20 -3.65 -37.08
N TYR A 74 -0.48 -4.18 -36.07
CA TYR A 74 -1.83 -4.65 -36.11
C TYR A 74 -2.83 -3.60 -35.64
N GLU A 75 -4.09 -3.89 -35.79
CA GLU A 75 -5.21 -2.96 -35.66
C GLU A 75 -5.40 -2.42 -34.23
N ARG A 76 -5.05 -3.23 -33.21
CA ARG A 76 -5.19 -2.85 -31.81
C ARG A 76 -3.87 -2.35 -31.26
N VAL A 77 -3.84 -1.11 -30.81
CA VAL A 77 -2.68 -0.47 -30.19
C VAL A 77 -3.06 0.02 -28.81
N GLU A 78 -2.16 -0.13 -27.83
CA GLU A 78 -2.41 0.22 -26.42
C GLU A 78 -3.76 -0.33 -25.92
N HIS A 79 -4.04 -1.59 -26.28
CA HIS A 79 -5.31 -2.20 -25.96
C HIS A 79 -5.42 -2.54 -24.48
N LYS A 80 -6.37 -1.90 -23.78
CA LYS A 80 -6.63 -2.14 -22.37
C LYS A 80 -7.22 -3.54 -22.16
N LEU A 81 -6.56 -4.33 -21.32
CA LEU A 81 -7.11 -5.54 -20.71
C LEU A 81 -7.53 -5.24 -19.27
N GLU A 82 -8.74 -5.65 -18.92
CA GLU A 82 -9.25 -5.56 -17.56
C GLU A 82 -9.83 -6.92 -17.17
N HIS A 83 -9.42 -7.47 -16.06
CA HIS A 83 -9.94 -8.75 -15.56
C HIS A 83 -10.27 -8.65 -14.07
N ASN A 84 -11.48 -9.12 -13.74
CA ASN A 84 -11.96 -9.18 -12.36
C ASN A 84 -11.65 -10.56 -11.77
N PHE A 85 -10.70 -10.61 -10.84
CA PHE A 85 -10.33 -11.83 -10.11
C PHE A 85 -11.32 -12.17 -8.97
N GLY A 86 -12.42 -11.41 -8.81
CA GLY A 86 -13.42 -11.59 -7.76
C GLY A 86 -13.14 -10.69 -6.55
N ASP A 87 -11.95 -10.67 -6.05
CA ASP A 87 -11.51 -9.90 -4.89
C ASP A 87 -10.64 -8.68 -5.23
N PHE A 88 -10.15 -8.56 -6.46
CA PHE A 88 -9.47 -7.39 -7.00
C PHE A 88 -9.61 -7.29 -8.53
N ILE A 89 -9.32 -6.12 -9.07
CA ILE A 89 -9.28 -5.85 -10.51
C ILE A 89 -7.83 -5.80 -10.96
N PHE A 90 -7.53 -6.44 -12.07
CA PHE A 90 -6.25 -6.35 -12.76
C PHE A 90 -6.40 -5.55 -14.05
N ILE A 91 -5.45 -4.65 -14.33
CA ILE A 91 -5.39 -3.87 -15.57
C ILE A 91 -4.01 -4.01 -16.19
N GLY A 92 -4.01 -4.24 -17.50
CA GLY A 92 -2.83 -4.23 -18.34
C GLY A 92 -3.11 -3.55 -19.67
N TYR A 93 -2.06 -3.27 -20.43
CA TYR A 93 -2.16 -2.72 -21.77
C TYR A 93 -1.29 -3.54 -22.70
N ILE A 94 -1.87 -4.03 -23.80
CA ILE A 94 -1.12 -4.71 -24.87
C ILE A 94 -0.66 -3.66 -25.84
N ASP A 95 0.65 -3.55 -26.08
CA ASP A 95 1.22 -2.54 -26.96
C ASP A 95 0.64 -2.65 -28.38
N ASN A 96 0.54 -3.90 -28.90
CA ASN A 96 -0.06 -4.15 -30.21
C ASN A 96 -0.67 -5.55 -30.31
N ALA A 97 -1.82 -5.70 -30.94
CA ALA A 97 -2.49 -6.99 -31.13
C ALA A 97 -3.27 -7.02 -32.45
N SER A 98 -3.41 -8.24 -33.02
CA SER A 98 -4.36 -8.50 -34.11
C SER A 98 -5.80 -8.32 -33.62
N GLU A 99 -6.71 -8.07 -34.56
CA GLU A 99 -8.13 -7.83 -34.25
C GLU A 99 -8.75 -8.99 -33.49
N ASP A 100 -8.37 -10.21 -33.82
CA ASP A 100 -8.83 -11.47 -33.23
C ASP A 100 -8.00 -11.94 -32.02
N PHE A 101 -7.04 -11.16 -31.56
CA PHE A 101 -6.10 -11.50 -30.48
C PHE A 101 -5.28 -12.79 -30.65
N ASN A 102 -5.23 -13.37 -31.83
CA ASN A 102 -4.35 -14.52 -32.09
C ASN A 102 -2.85 -14.15 -32.00
N ILE A 103 -2.54 -12.86 -32.16
CA ILE A 103 -1.19 -12.32 -32.05
C ILE A 103 -1.21 -11.14 -31.08
N ILE A 104 -0.32 -11.17 -30.09
CA ILE A 104 -0.03 -10.03 -29.24
C ILE A 104 1.47 -9.70 -29.28
N ARG A 105 1.81 -8.42 -29.27
CA ARG A 105 3.17 -7.90 -29.32
C ARG A 105 3.43 -6.94 -28.18
N ASP A 106 4.66 -6.95 -27.73
CA ASP A 106 5.17 -6.00 -26.75
C ASP A 106 6.53 -5.51 -27.21
N PHE A 107 6.71 -4.21 -27.18
CA PHE A 107 7.91 -3.54 -27.69
C PHE A 107 8.87 -3.25 -26.54
N LYS A 108 10.07 -3.74 -26.65
CA LYS A 108 11.10 -3.57 -25.63
C LYS A 108 12.29 -2.82 -26.16
N THR A 109 12.81 -1.91 -25.34
CA THR A 109 14.04 -1.15 -25.62
C THR A 109 15.07 -1.42 -24.51
N GLY A 110 16.32 -1.38 -24.84
CA GLY A 110 17.36 -1.55 -23.83
C GLY A 110 18.77 -1.68 -24.39
N THR A 111 19.76 -1.53 -23.53
CA THR A 111 21.18 -1.69 -23.88
C THR A 111 21.65 -3.14 -23.81
N ALA A 112 21.05 -3.93 -22.92
CA ALA A 112 21.32 -5.37 -22.79
C ALA A 112 20.42 -6.17 -23.73
N ALA A 113 20.97 -7.24 -24.31
CA ALA A 113 20.23 -8.13 -25.21
C ALA A 113 19.01 -8.76 -24.50
N TRP A 114 17.95 -8.92 -25.25
CA TRP A 114 16.81 -9.74 -24.85
C TRP A 114 17.12 -11.22 -25.15
N THR A 115 16.34 -12.14 -24.63
CA THR A 115 16.54 -13.58 -24.90
C THR A 115 15.18 -14.28 -24.96
N GLN A 116 15.13 -15.41 -25.68
CA GLN A 116 13.95 -16.27 -25.73
C GLN A 116 13.49 -16.69 -24.32
N GLN A 117 14.43 -17.02 -23.43
CA GLN A 117 14.12 -17.40 -22.05
C GLN A 117 13.44 -16.26 -21.27
N ARG A 118 13.78 -15.00 -21.56
CA ARG A 118 13.10 -13.85 -20.92
C ARG A 118 11.65 -13.73 -21.37
N LEU A 119 11.34 -14.03 -22.64
CA LEU A 119 9.95 -14.11 -23.10
C LEU A 119 9.21 -15.26 -22.42
N GLU A 120 9.77 -16.46 -22.40
CA GLU A 120 9.17 -17.64 -21.78
C GLU A 120 8.90 -17.45 -20.27
N ASN A 121 9.68 -16.60 -19.60
CA ASN A 121 9.50 -16.23 -18.20
C ASN A 121 8.75 -14.90 -18.00
N SER A 122 8.29 -14.26 -19.06
CA SER A 122 7.61 -12.96 -18.97
C SER A 122 6.25 -13.08 -18.27
N LEU A 123 6.16 -12.56 -17.05
CA LEU A 123 4.88 -12.48 -16.33
C LEU A 123 3.86 -11.64 -17.10
N GLN A 124 4.31 -10.58 -17.77
CA GLN A 124 3.46 -9.70 -18.58
C GLN A 124 2.73 -10.47 -19.68
N MET A 125 3.49 -11.19 -20.51
CA MET A 125 2.92 -11.94 -21.63
C MET A 125 2.05 -13.11 -21.15
N LYS A 126 2.47 -13.80 -20.09
CA LYS A 126 1.66 -14.85 -19.43
C LYS A 126 0.34 -14.32 -18.91
N ALA A 127 0.36 -13.16 -18.25
CA ALA A 127 -0.85 -12.54 -17.70
C ALA A 127 -1.83 -12.09 -18.80
N TYR A 128 -1.31 -11.51 -19.87
CA TYR A 128 -2.15 -11.11 -21.01
C TYR A 128 -2.76 -12.34 -21.68
N SER A 129 -1.99 -13.40 -21.90
CA SER A 129 -2.48 -14.67 -22.43
C SER A 129 -3.54 -15.30 -21.52
N TYR A 130 -3.33 -15.27 -20.19
CA TYR A 130 -4.33 -15.75 -19.22
C TYR A 130 -5.65 -14.97 -19.34
N ILE A 131 -5.58 -13.65 -19.37
CA ILE A 131 -6.78 -12.81 -19.44
C ILE A 131 -7.56 -13.04 -20.75
N LEU A 132 -6.85 -13.05 -21.88
CA LEU A 132 -7.46 -13.32 -23.19
C LEU A 132 -8.08 -14.72 -23.24
N PHE A 133 -7.43 -15.71 -22.65
CA PHE A 133 -8.02 -17.05 -22.55
C PHE A 133 -9.29 -17.07 -21.70
N GLN A 134 -9.32 -16.35 -20.58
CA GLN A 134 -10.50 -16.27 -19.69
C GLN A 134 -11.65 -15.52 -20.33
N GLN A 135 -11.38 -14.53 -21.15
CA GLN A 135 -12.41 -13.66 -21.74
C GLN A 135 -12.91 -14.16 -23.10
N GLU A 136 -11.98 -14.62 -23.94
CA GLU A 136 -12.24 -14.92 -25.34
C GLU A 136 -12.01 -16.40 -25.71
N GLY A 137 -11.42 -17.19 -24.79
CA GLY A 137 -11.02 -18.56 -25.07
C GLY A 137 -9.78 -18.66 -25.99
N ILE A 138 -9.02 -17.60 -26.16
CA ILE A 138 -7.91 -17.49 -27.12
C ILE A 138 -6.56 -17.65 -26.41
N LEU A 139 -5.72 -18.50 -26.95
CA LEU A 139 -4.30 -18.60 -26.59
C LEU A 139 -3.45 -17.88 -27.66
N PRO A 140 -3.00 -16.64 -27.40
CA PRO A 140 -2.28 -15.88 -28.39
C PRO A 140 -0.86 -16.40 -28.59
N THR A 141 -0.33 -16.21 -29.80
CA THR A 141 1.11 -16.20 -30.01
C THR A 141 1.66 -14.84 -29.59
N CYS A 142 2.53 -14.88 -28.59
CA CYS A 142 3.16 -13.70 -28.00
C CYS A 142 4.46 -13.36 -28.70
N PHE A 143 4.66 -12.10 -29.04
CA PHE A 143 5.90 -11.59 -29.62
C PHE A 143 6.52 -10.55 -28.70
N ILE A 144 7.84 -10.60 -28.54
CA ILE A 144 8.64 -9.49 -28.04
C ILE A 144 9.49 -8.98 -29.19
N ASP A 145 9.31 -7.72 -29.52
CA ASP A 145 10.13 -7.03 -30.50
C ASP A 145 11.12 -6.13 -29.76
N PHE A 146 12.37 -6.56 -29.70
CA PHE A 146 13.42 -5.89 -28.96
C PHE A 146 14.26 -5.00 -29.88
N TYR A 147 14.33 -3.73 -29.53
CA TYR A 147 15.15 -2.73 -30.20
C TYR A 147 16.30 -2.30 -29.30
N LYS A 148 17.50 -2.64 -29.72
CA LYS A 148 18.70 -2.33 -28.94
C LYS A 148 19.05 -0.86 -29.02
N THR A 149 19.34 -0.29 -27.87
CA THR A 149 19.84 1.08 -27.73
C THR A 149 21.28 1.09 -27.24
N LYS A 150 21.94 2.22 -27.36
CA LYS A 150 23.27 2.49 -26.79
C LYS A 150 23.32 3.85 -26.14
N MET A 151 24.18 3.99 -25.13
CA MET A 151 24.50 5.29 -24.56
C MET A 151 25.58 5.97 -25.39
N LYS A 152 25.38 7.23 -25.72
CA LYS A 152 26.38 8.10 -26.35
C LYS A 152 26.47 9.40 -25.53
N GLY A 153 27.44 9.43 -24.63
CA GLY A 153 27.43 10.45 -23.57
C GLY A 153 26.17 10.32 -22.71
N ASN A 154 25.41 11.39 -22.57
CA ASN A 154 24.15 11.41 -21.81
C ASN A 154 22.90 11.14 -22.67
N LYS A 155 23.06 10.83 -23.96
CA LYS A 155 21.95 10.56 -24.88
C LYS A 155 21.81 9.07 -25.13
N ILE A 156 20.57 8.64 -25.31
CA ILE A 156 20.23 7.29 -25.75
C ILE A 156 19.96 7.35 -27.25
N GLU A 157 20.64 6.49 -27.99
CA GLU A 157 20.49 6.36 -29.44
C GLU A 157 20.10 4.94 -29.82
N TRP A 158 19.32 4.81 -30.91
CA TRP A 158 19.04 3.52 -31.52
C TRP A 158 20.32 2.88 -32.09
N THR A 159 20.33 1.57 -32.14
CA THR A 159 21.27 0.79 -32.96
C THR A 159 20.52 0.13 -34.11
N ASP A 160 21.23 -0.56 -35.02
CA ASP A 160 20.63 -1.31 -36.13
C ASP A 160 20.16 -2.71 -35.68
N VAL A 161 20.25 -3.04 -34.39
CA VAL A 161 19.91 -4.36 -33.86
C VAL A 161 18.44 -4.39 -33.49
N HIS A 162 17.69 -5.25 -34.18
CA HIS A 162 16.33 -5.63 -33.91
C HIS A 162 16.24 -7.14 -33.85
N GLU A 163 15.58 -7.64 -32.81
CA GLU A 163 15.39 -9.08 -32.59
C GLU A 163 13.92 -9.33 -32.21
N THR A 164 13.31 -10.33 -32.82
CA THR A 164 11.94 -10.74 -32.53
C THR A 164 11.95 -12.14 -31.91
N TYR A 165 11.29 -12.28 -30.79
CA TYR A 165 11.09 -13.56 -30.09
C TYR A 165 9.60 -13.90 -30.08
N GLN A 166 9.27 -15.20 -30.20
CA GLN A 166 7.89 -15.64 -30.17
C GLN A 166 7.69 -16.82 -29.22
N HIS A 167 6.54 -16.89 -28.60
CA HIS A 167 6.15 -18.00 -27.73
C HIS A 167 4.63 -18.10 -27.59
N THR A 168 4.11 -19.33 -27.45
CA THR A 168 2.72 -19.59 -27.08
C THR A 168 2.73 -20.33 -25.74
N PHE A 169 2.09 -19.76 -24.73
CA PHE A 169 2.06 -20.32 -23.39
C PHE A 169 1.12 -21.50 -23.27
N THR A 170 1.44 -22.42 -22.38
CA THR A 170 0.61 -23.60 -22.09
C THR A 170 -0.45 -23.27 -21.03
N MET A 171 -1.49 -24.13 -20.93
CA MET A 171 -2.48 -24.02 -19.85
C MET A 171 -1.85 -24.10 -18.45
N LEU A 172 -0.76 -24.84 -18.30
CA LEU A 172 -0.01 -24.91 -17.03
C LEU A 172 0.63 -23.55 -16.70
N ASP A 173 1.22 -22.88 -17.70
CA ASP A 173 1.76 -21.53 -17.51
C ASP A 173 0.68 -20.55 -17.07
N LEU A 174 -0.51 -20.63 -17.67
CA LEU A 174 -1.64 -19.76 -17.31
C LEU A 174 -2.13 -20.01 -15.89
N ALA A 175 -2.27 -21.26 -15.49
CA ALA A 175 -2.67 -21.62 -14.12
C ALA A 175 -1.66 -21.16 -13.08
N GLN A 176 -0.37 -21.33 -13.34
CA GLN A 176 0.71 -20.84 -12.46
C GLN A 176 0.72 -19.31 -12.39
N THR A 177 0.41 -18.65 -13.49
CA THR A 177 0.33 -17.19 -13.56
C THR A 177 -0.81 -16.66 -12.71
N GLU A 178 -1.98 -17.25 -12.77
CA GLU A 178 -3.11 -16.89 -11.92
C GLU A 178 -2.73 -16.98 -10.43
N ILE A 179 -2.15 -18.12 -10.02
CA ILE A 179 -1.71 -18.33 -8.63
C ILE A 179 -0.72 -17.24 -8.21
N ARG A 180 0.25 -16.90 -9.07
CA ARG A 180 1.26 -15.88 -8.78
C ARG A 180 0.63 -14.48 -8.63
N ILE A 181 -0.27 -14.10 -9.53
CA ILE A 181 -0.98 -12.80 -9.48
C ILE A 181 -1.81 -12.70 -8.20
N ARG A 182 -2.60 -13.74 -7.87
CA ARG A 182 -3.40 -13.78 -6.63
C ARG A 182 -2.53 -13.70 -5.39
N LYS A 183 -1.44 -14.45 -5.35
CA LYS A 183 -0.48 -14.41 -4.24
C LYS A 183 0.05 -13.00 -4.02
N ALA A 184 0.56 -12.34 -5.07
CA ALA A 184 1.07 -10.98 -4.98
C ALA A 184 -0.02 -9.99 -4.53
N ALA A 185 -1.25 -10.12 -5.03
CA ALA A 185 -2.37 -9.27 -4.63
C ALA A 185 -2.67 -9.39 -3.13
N HIS A 186 -2.71 -10.62 -2.59
CA HIS A 186 -2.95 -10.87 -1.17
C HIS A 186 -1.81 -10.37 -0.28
N GLU A 187 -0.55 -10.57 -0.69
CA GLU A 187 0.61 -10.06 0.04
C GLU A 187 0.63 -8.53 0.08
N ILE A 188 0.37 -7.88 -1.04
CA ILE A 188 0.26 -6.41 -1.12
C ILE A 188 -0.88 -5.90 -0.23
N ALA A 189 -2.04 -6.53 -0.29
CA ALA A 189 -3.19 -6.14 0.51
C ALA A 189 -2.93 -6.28 2.00
N ALA A 190 -2.30 -7.38 2.42
CA ALA A 190 -1.93 -7.61 3.83
C ALA A 190 -0.93 -6.56 4.33
N ALA A 191 0.11 -6.26 3.53
CA ALA A 191 1.10 -5.25 3.86
C ALA A 191 0.47 -3.84 3.90
N TYR A 192 -0.43 -3.52 2.97
CA TYR A 192 -1.12 -2.24 2.94
C TYR A 192 -2.10 -2.08 4.11
N GLN A 193 -2.80 -3.14 4.49
CA GLN A 193 -3.66 -3.14 5.67
C GLN A 193 -2.84 -2.86 6.94
N LEU A 194 -1.70 -3.55 7.10
CA LEU A 194 -0.79 -3.32 8.22
C LEU A 194 -0.25 -1.88 8.25
N HIS A 195 0.11 -1.33 7.09
CA HIS A 195 0.52 0.08 6.96
C HIS A 195 -0.60 1.03 7.40
N CYS A 196 -1.83 0.83 6.93
CA CYS A 196 -2.99 1.62 7.33
C CYS A 196 -3.29 1.50 8.83
N ASP A 197 -3.17 0.30 9.40
CA ASP A 197 -3.44 0.07 10.83
C ASP A 197 -2.38 0.72 11.73
N ASN A 198 -1.16 0.87 11.24
CA ASN A 198 -0.06 1.54 11.93
C ASN A 198 0.06 3.04 11.60
N ASP A 199 -0.82 3.58 10.76
CA ASP A 199 -0.86 5.02 10.52
C ASP A 199 -1.23 5.77 11.81
N LEU A 200 -0.47 6.82 12.13
CA LEU A 200 -0.63 7.58 13.37
C LEU A 200 -2.05 8.15 13.53
N ASN A 201 -2.67 8.59 12.45
CA ASN A 201 -4.03 9.13 12.50
C ASN A 201 -5.05 8.05 12.87
N ASN A 202 -4.89 6.82 12.35
CA ASN A 202 -5.72 5.69 12.70
C ASN A 202 -5.50 5.24 14.16
N ILE A 203 -4.25 5.25 14.62
CA ILE A 203 -3.92 4.98 16.03
C ILE A 203 -4.58 6.03 16.94
N ILE A 204 -4.46 7.32 16.59
CA ILE A 204 -5.09 8.41 17.33
C ILE A 204 -6.62 8.27 17.31
N ALA A 205 -7.22 7.97 16.15
CA ALA A 205 -8.67 7.78 16.04
C ALA A 205 -9.17 6.64 16.94
N LYS A 206 -8.50 5.49 16.93
CA LYS A 206 -8.79 4.37 17.84
C LYS A 206 -8.62 4.74 19.31
N TYR A 207 -7.55 5.48 19.64
CA TYR A 207 -7.35 5.97 21.00
C TYR A 207 -8.49 6.85 21.47
N VAL A 208 -8.91 7.83 20.65
CA VAL A 208 -10.03 8.72 20.95
C VAL A 208 -11.34 7.94 21.10
N GLU A 209 -11.59 6.93 20.27
CA GLU A 209 -12.76 6.05 20.38
C GLU A 209 -12.80 5.33 21.72
N PHE A 210 -11.67 4.73 22.13
CA PHE A 210 -11.56 4.05 23.42
C PHE A 210 -11.69 5.02 24.60
N ASP A 211 -11.08 6.20 24.53
CA ASP A 211 -11.20 7.22 25.57
C ASP A 211 -12.64 7.66 25.77
N ASN A 212 -13.37 7.91 24.68
CA ASN A 212 -14.80 8.24 24.71
C ASN A 212 -15.65 7.09 25.30
N ALA A 213 -15.34 5.83 24.95
CA ALA A 213 -16.02 4.66 25.50
C ALA A 213 -15.78 4.52 27.03
N ILE A 214 -14.54 4.76 27.48
CA ILE A 214 -14.18 4.77 28.90
C ILE A 214 -14.94 5.89 29.64
N LYS A 215 -14.99 7.10 29.07
CA LYS A 215 -15.72 8.22 29.64
C LYS A 215 -17.19 7.91 29.77
N TYR A 216 -17.83 7.41 28.72
CA TYR A 216 -19.23 7.01 28.76
C TYR A 216 -19.50 5.92 29.81
N ALA A 217 -18.66 4.86 29.84
CA ALA A 217 -18.79 3.80 30.85
C ALA A 217 -18.63 4.34 32.27
N THR A 218 -17.73 5.30 32.49
CA THR A 218 -17.51 5.95 33.77
C THR A 218 -18.73 6.77 34.21
N GLU A 219 -19.30 7.53 33.30
CA GLU A 219 -20.53 8.31 33.57
C GLU A 219 -21.70 7.38 33.93
N GLN A 220 -21.90 6.29 33.22
CA GLN A 220 -22.93 5.30 33.55
C GLN A 220 -22.67 4.66 34.92
N ARG A 221 -21.44 4.24 35.18
CA ARG A 221 -21.05 3.69 36.50
C ARG A 221 -21.37 4.68 37.64
N ASP A 222 -21.03 5.94 37.48
CA ASP A 222 -21.22 6.95 38.53
C ASP A 222 -22.73 7.28 38.73
N LYS A 223 -23.52 7.21 37.65
CA LYS A 223 -24.99 7.27 37.73
C LYS A 223 -25.57 6.14 38.55
N TYR A 224 -25.16 4.88 38.25
CA TYR A 224 -25.63 3.72 39.01
C TYR A 224 -25.13 3.75 40.48
N ARG A 225 -23.91 4.21 40.70
CA ARG A 225 -23.34 4.40 42.03
C ARG A 225 -24.23 5.37 42.84
N SER A 226 -24.63 6.51 42.28
CA SER A 226 -25.51 7.48 42.92
C SER A 226 -26.90 6.90 43.25
N LEU A 227 -27.43 6.02 42.40
CA LEU A 227 -28.70 5.32 42.66
C LEU A 227 -28.57 4.31 43.82
N ILE A 228 -27.45 3.57 43.88
CA ILE A 228 -27.16 2.65 44.98
C ILE A 228 -27.02 3.40 46.30
N GLU A 229 -26.28 4.50 46.30
CA GLU A 229 -26.10 5.37 47.49
C GLU A 229 -27.43 5.87 48.03
N LYS A 230 -28.33 6.31 47.12
CA LYS A 230 -29.69 6.72 47.50
C LYS A 230 -30.55 5.58 48.04
N ALA A 231 -30.47 4.41 47.46
CA ALA A 231 -31.26 3.23 47.86
C ALA A 231 -30.82 2.67 49.18
N LEU A 232 -29.54 2.68 49.49
CA LEU A 232 -28.99 2.08 50.69
C LEU A 232 -28.94 2.99 51.91
N GLN A 233 -29.12 4.31 51.74
CA GLN A 233 -29.19 5.30 52.85
C GLN A 233 -28.10 5.12 53.91
N ASN A 234 -26.86 4.79 53.47
CA ASN A 234 -25.69 4.50 54.32
C ASN A 234 -25.63 3.11 54.96
N GLU A 235 -26.53 2.21 54.62
CA GLU A 235 -26.42 0.81 55.07
C GLU A 235 -25.30 0.09 54.30
N ARG A 236 -24.62 -0.80 55.01
CA ARG A 236 -23.60 -1.66 54.38
C ARG A 236 -24.29 -2.78 53.62
N TYR A 237 -24.00 -2.90 52.33
CA TYR A 237 -24.52 -3.95 51.47
C TYR A 237 -23.41 -4.75 50.84
N ILE A 238 -23.53 -6.07 50.77
CA ILE A 238 -22.59 -6.99 50.11
C ILE A 238 -23.41 -7.96 49.25
N ASN A 239 -23.12 -8.04 47.99
CA ASN A 239 -23.74 -9.01 47.08
C ASN A 239 -22.70 -9.69 46.19
N LEU A 240 -22.99 -10.89 45.72
CA LEU A 240 -22.19 -11.63 44.77
C LEU A 240 -22.93 -11.69 43.43
N ILE A 241 -22.35 -11.08 42.42
CA ILE A 241 -22.89 -11.05 41.06
C ILE A 241 -21.79 -11.54 40.12
N ASP A 242 -22.09 -12.54 39.30
CA ASP A 242 -21.17 -13.09 38.29
C ASP A 242 -19.77 -13.45 38.83
N ASN A 243 -19.72 -14.11 40.02
CA ASN A 243 -18.49 -14.45 40.75
C ASN A 243 -17.65 -13.23 41.19
N LYS A 244 -18.24 -12.04 41.22
CA LYS A 244 -17.60 -10.81 41.68
C LYS A 244 -18.28 -10.37 42.99
N ILE A 245 -17.46 -10.02 43.96
CA ILE A 245 -17.95 -9.41 45.19
C ILE A 245 -18.20 -7.92 44.95
N VAL A 246 -19.44 -7.51 45.05
CA VAL A 246 -19.84 -6.10 45.03
C VAL A 246 -20.11 -5.68 46.47
N SER A 247 -19.35 -4.71 46.99
CA SER A 247 -19.53 -4.17 48.33
C SER A 247 -19.70 -2.66 48.28
N TYR A 248 -20.65 -2.17 49.03
CA TYR A 248 -20.80 -0.74 49.30
C TYR A 248 -20.48 -0.44 50.74
N SER A 249 -19.61 0.50 51.02
CA SER A 249 -19.30 1.00 52.36
C SER A 249 -18.91 2.45 52.30
N THR A 250 -19.34 3.23 53.29
CA THR A 250 -18.94 4.62 53.42
C THR A 250 -17.82 4.75 54.44
N TYR A 251 -16.91 5.65 54.18
CA TYR A 251 -15.88 6.06 55.12
C TYR A 251 -15.70 7.58 55.03
N GLN A 252 -15.38 8.21 56.16
CA GLN A 252 -15.07 9.63 56.16
C GLN A 252 -13.62 9.84 55.77
N LYS A 253 -13.40 10.54 54.65
CA LYS A 253 -12.08 11.04 54.25
C LYS A 253 -11.81 12.34 54.96
N LYS A 254 -10.80 12.37 55.80
CA LYS A 254 -10.33 13.62 56.39
C LYS A 254 -9.67 14.46 55.31
N SER A 255 -10.12 15.67 55.10
CA SER A 255 -9.47 16.70 54.31
C SER A 255 -8.97 17.79 55.23
N TYR A 256 -7.84 18.36 54.89
CA TYR A 256 -7.21 19.46 55.64
C TYR A 256 -7.23 20.71 54.78
N THR A 257 -7.63 21.82 55.39
CA THR A 257 -7.48 23.14 54.78
C THR A 257 -6.18 23.71 55.28
N TYR A 258 -5.29 24.00 54.38
CA TYR A 258 -3.98 24.56 54.70
C TYR A 258 -4.06 26.09 54.88
N SER A 259 -3.15 26.66 55.63
CA SER A 259 -3.06 28.10 55.81
C SER A 259 -2.73 28.78 54.47
N LYS A 260 -3.20 30.02 54.35
CA LYS A 260 -2.93 30.85 53.16
C LYS A 260 -1.41 30.98 52.87
N GLU A 261 -0.62 31.13 53.93
CA GLU A 261 0.84 31.23 53.85
C GLU A 261 1.50 29.95 53.29
N LEU A 262 0.96 28.76 53.61
CA LEU A 262 1.49 27.51 53.08
C LEU A 262 1.15 27.33 51.60
N LEU A 263 -0.08 27.70 51.19
CA LEU A 263 -0.49 27.68 49.81
C LEU A 263 0.32 28.64 48.93
N GLU A 264 0.59 29.87 49.46
CA GLU A 264 1.43 30.84 48.77
C GLU A 264 2.90 30.35 48.64
N ARG A 265 3.41 29.61 49.63
CA ARG A 265 4.76 28.96 49.51
C ARG A 265 4.80 27.85 48.50
N GLU A 266 3.74 27.05 48.39
CA GLU A 266 3.65 25.97 47.38
C GLU A 266 3.59 26.55 45.95
N GLU A 267 2.85 27.64 45.75
CA GLU A 267 2.79 28.34 44.46
C GLU A 267 4.15 28.98 44.09
N LEU A 268 4.80 29.61 45.04
CA LEU A 268 6.17 30.18 44.89
C LEU A 268 7.18 29.08 44.52
N LEU A 269 7.15 27.93 45.21
CA LEU A 269 8.00 26.81 44.94
C LEU A 269 7.71 26.18 43.55
N ALA A 270 6.45 26.11 43.15
CA ALA A 270 6.07 25.64 41.81
C ALA A 270 6.54 26.58 40.70
N ALA A 271 6.48 27.91 40.95
CA ALA A 271 6.98 28.90 40.01
C ALA A 271 8.53 28.82 39.90
N GLN A 272 9.20 28.69 41.02
CA GLN A 272 10.67 28.53 41.07
C GLN A 272 11.14 27.27 40.34
N LYS A 273 10.47 26.13 40.52
CA LYS A 273 10.76 24.90 39.78
C LYS A 273 10.57 25.06 38.27
N ARG A 274 9.55 25.80 37.82
CA ARG A 274 9.38 26.11 36.39
C ARG A 274 10.52 26.94 35.83
N GLN A 275 10.97 27.96 36.58
CA GLN A 275 12.12 28.78 36.19
C GLN A 275 13.40 27.96 36.10
N GLU A 276 13.67 27.07 37.06
CA GLU A 276 14.85 26.20 37.03
C GLU A 276 14.89 25.28 35.80
N VAL A 277 13.70 24.80 35.34
CA VAL A 277 13.58 24.04 34.09
C VAL A 277 13.83 24.94 32.88
N GLU A 278 13.25 26.15 32.87
CA GLU A 278 13.37 27.09 31.75
C GLU A 278 14.81 27.62 31.58
N TYR A 279 15.53 27.82 32.69
CA TYR A 279 16.92 28.24 32.65
C TYR A 279 17.94 27.10 32.60
N GLY A 280 17.47 25.84 32.46
CA GLY A 280 18.37 24.67 32.35
C GLY A 280 19.16 24.35 33.62
N VAL A 281 18.73 24.86 34.77
CA VAL A 281 19.35 24.59 36.09
C VAL A 281 18.85 23.24 36.62
N ALA A 282 17.59 22.88 36.37
CA ALA A 282 17.04 21.57 36.73
C ALA A 282 17.58 20.48 35.79
N GLN A 283 18.12 19.41 36.31
CA GLN A 283 18.52 18.24 35.51
C GLN A 283 17.29 17.42 35.13
N GLU A 284 17.12 17.21 33.85
CA GLU A 284 16.04 16.32 33.32
C GLU A 284 16.35 14.87 33.69
N GLN A 285 15.50 14.29 34.53
CA GLN A 285 15.51 12.85 34.79
C GLN A 285 14.30 12.25 34.06
N SER A 286 14.52 11.66 32.89
CA SER A 286 13.49 10.90 32.21
C SER A 286 13.23 9.55 32.89
N LYS A 287 12.07 9.40 33.53
CA LYS A 287 11.61 8.14 34.07
C LYS A 287 10.42 7.68 33.20
N THR A 288 10.65 6.67 32.35
CA THR A 288 9.56 6.03 31.61
C THR A 288 8.71 5.24 32.60
N ILE A 289 7.52 5.75 32.90
CA ILE A 289 6.53 5.02 33.71
C ILE A 289 5.51 4.41 32.74
N SER A 290 5.65 3.10 32.48
CA SER A 290 4.63 2.33 31.79
C SER A 290 3.68 1.74 32.82
N LEU A 291 2.49 2.31 32.96
CA LEU A 291 1.42 1.79 33.82
C LEU A 291 0.39 1.07 32.94
N ILE A 292 0.61 -0.23 32.69
CA ILE A 292 -0.46 -1.13 32.29
C ILE A 292 -0.73 -2.00 33.51
N THR A 293 -1.82 -1.71 34.22
CA THR A 293 -2.24 -2.55 35.35
C THR A 293 -3.47 -3.34 34.92
N VAL A 294 -3.26 -4.58 34.46
CA VAL A 294 -4.32 -5.57 34.38
C VAL A 294 -4.22 -6.39 35.67
N ARG A 295 -5.23 -6.32 36.53
CA ARG A 295 -5.31 -7.19 37.70
C ARG A 295 -6.25 -8.33 37.40
N ASP A 296 -5.71 -9.51 37.16
CA ASP A 296 -6.45 -10.74 37.24
C ASP A 296 -6.83 -11.00 38.71
N VAL A 297 -8.11 -11.25 38.92
CA VAL A 297 -8.62 -11.69 40.22
C VAL A 297 -8.28 -13.16 40.34
N LYS A 298 -7.45 -13.51 41.36
CA LYS A 298 -7.21 -14.91 41.78
C LYS A 298 -8.46 -15.52 42.39
#